data_ab56ac3afa1cbf4428809a1684804282
#
_entry.id   ab56ac3afa1cbf4428809a1684804282
#
_cell.length_a   1.000
_cell.length_b   1.000
_cell.length_c   1.000
_cell.angle_alpha   90.00
_cell.angle_beta   90.00
_cell.angle_gamma   90.00
#
_symmetry.space_group_name_H-M   'P 1'
#
loop_
_entity.id
_entity.type
_entity.pdbx_description
1 polymer ?
#
loop_
_entity_poly.entity_id
_entity_poly.type
_entity_poly.pdbx_seq_one_letter_code
_entity_poly.pdbx_strand_id
1 'polypeptide(L)'
;MTQHDQLHRYLFENYAVRGELVTVSETLEQILTNHSYPQPVKTVLAELLVATSLLTATLKFAGDITVQLQGDGPLSLAVINGNNQQQMRGVARTQGEIPEGADLKTMVGNGYLVITISPEEGERYQGVVGLEGDTLAACLEDYFQRSEQLPTRLIIRSGEHEGKPMAGGMLLQVLPAQDAQAADFEHLSTLTETIKAEELFTLPANDVLWRLYHEEEVTVYEPQGVEFKCTCSRERCAGALKTLPEEEIDSILADEGEIDMHCDYCGNHYIFNAMDIAEIRNNASPADPQIH
;
A
#
# COMPACT_ATOMS: atom_id res chain seq x y z
N MET A 1 -0.10 -16.40 18.27
CA MET A 1 -0.57 -15.73 17.03
C MET A 1 -0.33 -14.26 17.25
N THR A 2 0.36 -13.60 16.36
CA THR A 2 0.61 -12.16 16.44
C THR A 2 -0.72 -11.44 16.40
N GLN A 3 -0.93 -10.49 17.31
CA GLN A 3 -2.15 -9.68 17.42
C GLN A 3 -2.22 -8.64 16.28
N HIS A 4 -1.11 -8.43 15.59
CA HIS A 4 -0.91 -7.49 14.49
C HIS A 4 -0.77 -8.21 13.15
N ASP A 5 -0.66 -7.44 12.08
CA ASP A 5 -0.62 -7.92 10.70
C ASP A 5 -1.89 -8.69 10.33
N GLN A 6 -3.04 -8.11 10.72
CA GLN A 6 -4.36 -8.64 10.45
C GLN A 6 -5.31 -7.55 9.97
N LEU A 7 -6.13 -7.92 9.00
CA LEU A 7 -7.26 -7.14 8.51
C LEU A 7 -8.56 -7.78 8.99
N HIS A 8 -9.39 -7.00 9.66
CA HIS A 8 -10.73 -7.38 10.10
C HIS A 8 -11.77 -6.63 9.28
N ARG A 9 -12.72 -7.36 8.71
CA ARG A 9 -13.92 -6.78 8.08
C ARG A 9 -15.07 -6.89 9.05
N TYR A 10 -15.92 -5.88 9.05
CA TYR A 10 -17.14 -5.89 9.87
C TYR A 10 -18.29 -5.16 9.19
N LEU A 11 -19.51 -5.49 9.59
CA LEU A 11 -20.73 -4.93 9.05
C LEU A 11 -21.62 -4.46 10.20
N PHE A 12 -22.23 -3.31 10.03
CA PHE A 12 -23.27 -2.83 10.93
C PHE A 12 -24.62 -3.37 10.48
N GLU A 13 -25.30 -4.15 11.34
CA GLU A 13 -26.55 -4.83 10.97
C GLU A 13 -27.71 -3.88 10.72
N ASN A 14 -27.72 -2.74 11.44
CA ASN A 14 -28.80 -1.76 11.39
C ASN A 14 -28.52 -0.59 10.43
N TYR A 15 -27.34 -0.57 9.81
CA TYR A 15 -26.91 0.52 8.95
C TYR A 15 -26.34 0.00 7.64
N ALA A 16 -26.56 0.76 6.57
CA ALA A 16 -25.96 0.44 5.27
C ALA A 16 -24.49 0.86 5.19
N VAL A 17 -23.69 0.46 6.21
CA VAL A 17 -22.28 0.82 6.36
C VAL A 17 -21.46 -0.42 6.66
N ARG A 18 -20.34 -0.57 5.96
CA ARG A 18 -19.31 -1.56 6.25
C ARG A 18 -18.09 -0.91 6.87
N GLY A 19 -17.29 -1.69 7.55
CA GLY A 19 -16.03 -1.25 8.08
C GLY A 19 -14.91 -2.27 7.90
N GLU A 20 -13.70 -1.76 7.84
CA GLU A 20 -12.46 -2.52 7.88
C GLU A 20 -11.54 -1.93 8.95
N LEU A 21 -10.81 -2.78 9.65
CA LEU A 21 -9.77 -2.43 10.61
C LEU A 21 -8.51 -3.23 10.29
N VAL A 22 -7.38 -2.56 10.17
CA VAL A 22 -6.07 -3.21 9.96
C VAL A 22 -5.05 -2.68 10.95
N THR A 23 -4.17 -3.57 11.41
CA THR A 23 -2.95 -3.21 12.14
C THR A 23 -1.78 -3.97 11.54
N VAL A 24 -0.63 -3.30 11.39
CA VAL A 24 0.58 -3.84 10.79
C VAL A 24 1.81 -3.47 11.62
N SER A 25 2.72 -4.42 11.77
CA SER A 25 4.01 -4.24 12.44
C SER A 25 5.12 -4.99 11.70
N GLU A 26 5.05 -6.31 11.62
CA GLU A 26 6.07 -7.14 10.94
C GLU A 26 6.14 -6.85 9.44
N THR A 27 4.98 -6.72 8.79
CA THR A 27 4.89 -6.35 7.37
C THR A 27 5.52 -4.98 7.11
N LEU A 28 5.24 -4.00 7.98
CA LEU A 28 5.83 -2.67 7.89
C LEU A 28 7.33 -2.70 8.13
N GLU A 29 7.81 -3.41 9.15
CA GLU A 29 9.23 -3.58 9.44
C GLU A 29 9.98 -4.15 8.23
N GLN A 30 9.44 -5.18 7.58
CA GLN A 30 10.04 -5.78 6.38
C GLN A 30 10.10 -4.82 5.19
N ILE A 31 9.10 -3.96 5.00
CA ILE A 31 9.12 -2.90 3.98
C ILE A 31 10.23 -1.88 4.26
N LEU A 32 10.46 -1.56 5.53
CA LEU A 32 11.41 -0.52 5.93
C LEU A 32 12.86 -1.00 6.06
N THR A 33 13.08 -2.31 6.23
CA THR A 33 14.39 -2.87 6.62
C THR A 33 15.49 -2.65 5.58
N ASN A 34 15.16 -2.67 4.29
CA ASN A 34 16.17 -2.63 3.22
C ASN A 34 16.66 -1.22 2.86
N HIS A 35 16.10 -0.20 3.51
CA HIS A 35 16.40 1.20 3.19
C HIS A 35 16.56 2.05 4.46
N SER A 36 17.48 2.99 4.40
CA SER A 36 17.67 3.98 5.48
C SER A 36 16.78 5.21 5.26
N TYR A 37 15.45 5.02 5.36
CA TYR A 37 14.51 6.13 5.18
C TYR A 37 14.52 7.11 6.36
N PRO A 38 14.42 8.44 6.11
CA PRO A 38 14.11 9.42 7.14
C PRO A 38 12.72 9.15 7.74
N GLN A 39 12.51 9.58 8.99
CA GLN A 39 11.25 9.32 9.70
C GLN A 39 10.00 9.80 8.94
N PRO A 40 9.95 10.98 8.29
CA PRO A 40 8.77 11.39 7.52
C PRO A 40 8.43 10.42 6.37
N VAL A 41 9.44 9.85 5.70
CA VAL A 41 9.23 8.85 4.63
C VAL A 41 8.69 7.53 5.18
N LYS A 42 9.21 7.08 6.33
CA LYS A 42 8.67 5.89 7.03
C LYS A 42 7.20 6.08 7.38
N THR A 43 6.83 7.27 7.86
CA THR A 43 5.44 7.65 8.15
C THR A 43 4.56 7.53 6.90
N VAL A 44 4.98 8.10 5.77
CA VAL A 44 4.22 8.02 4.50
C VAL A 44 4.08 6.58 4.02
N LEU A 45 5.14 5.78 4.06
CA LEU A 45 5.06 4.36 3.69
C LEU A 45 4.12 3.57 4.60
N ALA A 46 4.13 3.84 5.90
CA ALA A 46 3.24 3.23 6.88
C ALA A 46 1.77 3.59 6.60
N GLU A 47 1.48 4.85 6.33
CA GLU A 47 0.13 5.32 5.98
C GLU A 47 -0.35 4.75 4.65
N LEU A 48 0.52 4.71 3.63
CA LEU A 48 0.21 4.09 2.34
C LEU A 48 -0.04 2.59 2.48
N LEU A 49 0.71 1.88 3.33
CA LEU A 49 0.50 0.45 3.58
C LEU A 49 -0.88 0.19 4.18
N VAL A 50 -1.25 0.94 5.23
CA VAL A 50 -2.57 0.86 5.86
C VAL A 50 -3.67 1.18 4.84
N ALA A 51 -3.54 2.30 4.11
CA ALA A 51 -4.50 2.68 3.08
C ALA A 51 -4.66 1.60 2.02
N THR A 52 -3.55 1.05 1.51
CA THR A 52 -3.58 -0.01 0.49
C THR A 52 -4.27 -1.27 1.00
N SER A 53 -3.97 -1.70 2.23
CA SER A 53 -4.62 -2.85 2.86
C SER A 53 -6.14 -2.65 2.98
N LEU A 54 -6.58 -1.51 3.52
CA LEU A 54 -8.00 -1.17 3.66
C LEU A 54 -8.71 -1.08 2.31
N LEU A 55 -8.09 -0.45 1.30
CA LEU A 55 -8.65 -0.35 -0.05
C LEU A 55 -8.76 -1.72 -0.73
N THR A 56 -7.74 -2.57 -0.57
CA THR A 56 -7.74 -3.94 -1.11
C THR A 56 -8.90 -4.76 -0.55
N ALA A 57 -9.24 -4.55 0.73
CA ALA A 57 -10.37 -5.21 1.39
C ALA A 57 -11.73 -4.85 0.75
N THR A 58 -11.83 -3.72 0.09
CA THR A 58 -13.07 -3.28 -0.58
C THR A 58 -13.28 -3.91 -1.96
N LEU A 59 -12.24 -4.53 -2.55
CA LEU A 59 -12.31 -5.17 -3.85
C LEU A 59 -13.17 -6.44 -3.79
N LYS A 60 -14.01 -6.62 -4.80
CA LYS A 60 -14.94 -7.77 -4.92
C LYS A 60 -14.41 -8.88 -5.84
N PHE A 61 -13.18 -8.76 -6.32
CA PHE A 61 -12.55 -9.65 -7.30
C PHE A 61 -11.11 -9.95 -6.92
N ALA A 62 -10.54 -11.01 -7.48
CA ALA A 62 -9.12 -11.32 -7.38
C ALA A 62 -8.32 -10.37 -8.28
N GLY A 63 -7.21 -9.85 -7.75
CA GLY A 63 -6.36 -8.93 -8.50
C GLY A 63 -5.41 -8.14 -7.61
N ASP A 64 -4.63 -7.30 -8.28
CA ASP A 64 -3.62 -6.45 -7.66
C ASP A 64 -4.12 -5.01 -7.53
N ILE A 65 -3.66 -4.34 -6.48
CA ILE A 65 -3.81 -2.90 -6.28
C ILE A 65 -2.42 -2.28 -6.14
N THR A 66 -2.24 -1.11 -6.75
CA THR A 66 -1.07 -0.27 -6.55
C THR A 66 -1.53 1.10 -6.10
N VAL A 67 -1.03 1.57 -4.97
CA VAL A 67 -1.23 2.92 -4.48
C VAL A 67 0.10 3.63 -4.53
N GLN A 68 0.21 4.62 -5.42
CA GLN A 68 1.45 5.28 -5.78
C GLN A 68 1.35 6.79 -5.61
N LEU A 69 2.17 7.33 -4.73
CA LEU A 69 2.35 8.76 -4.51
C LEU A 69 3.52 9.25 -5.37
N GLN A 70 3.31 10.31 -6.13
CA GLN A 70 4.33 10.93 -6.99
C GLN A 70 4.32 12.44 -6.80
N GLY A 71 5.50 13.06 -6.91
CA GLY A 71 5.64 14.51 -6.87
C GLY A 71 7.01 15.00 -7.31
N ASP A 72 7.14 16.32 -7.33
CA ASP A 72 8.36 17.03 -7.68
C ASP A 72 9.20 17.47 -6.46
N GLY A 73 8.73 17.12 -5.26
CA GLY A 73 9.41 17.38 -4.00
C GLY A 73 10.50 16.36 -3.65
N PRO A 74 11.10 16.46 -2.43
CA PRO A 74 12.14 15.55 -1.97
C PRO A 74 11.73 14.06 -1.93
N LEU A 75 10.47 13.76 -1.70
CA LEU A 75 9.87 12.42 -1.89
C LEU A 75 9.29 12.36 -3.30
N SER A 76 10.05 11.84 -4.25
CA SER A 76 9.65 11.77 -5.64
C SER A 76 8.67 10.62 -5.94
N LEU A 77 8.76 9.54 -5.14
CA LEU A 77 7.94 8.35 -5.30
C LEU A 77 7.77 7.66 -3.95
N ALA A 78 6.55 7.24 -3.63
CA ALA A 78 6.29 6.19 -2.64
C ALA A 78 5.19 5.27 -3.20
N VAL A 79 5.39 3.97 -3.14
CA VAL A 79 4.45 3.01 -3.72
C VAL A 79 4.27 1.81 -2.82
N ILE A 80 3.03 1.40 -2.66
CA ILE A 80 2.65 0.11 -2.07
C ILE A 80 1.89 -0.69 -3.13
N ASN A 81 2.31 -1.92 -3.32
CA ASN A 81 1.57 -2.91 -4.08
C ASN A 81 0.94 -3.90 -3.11
N GLY A 82 -0.29 -4.26 -3.37
CA GLY A 82 -1.02 -5.27 -2.62
C GLY A 82 -1.89 -6.13 -3.52
N ASN A 83 -2.45 -7.20 -2.99
CA ASN A 83 -3.42 -8.03 -3.68
C ASN A 83 -4.57 -8.44 -2.73
N ASN A 84 -5.58 -9.09 -3.27
CA ASN A 84 -6.74 -9.55 -2.50
C ASN A 84 -6.41 -10.61 -1.43
N GLN A 85 -5.18 -11.14 -1.40
CA GLN A 85 -4.67 -12.01 -0.34
C GLN A 85 -3.92 -11.23 0.75
N GLN A 86 -3.95 -9.89 0.72
CA GLN A 86 -3.24 -8.99 1.64
C GLN A 86 -1.71 -9.20 1.63
N GLN A 87 -1.16 -9.59 0.48
CA GLN A 87 0.28 -9.69 0.26
C GLN A 87 0.81 -8.33 -0.20
N MET A 88 1.63 -7.70 0.62
CA MET A 88 2.04 -6.31 0.45
C MET A 88 3.55 -6.20 0.22
N ARG A 89 3.94 -5.18 -0.55
CA ARG A 89 5.33 -4.74 -0.68
C ARG A 89 5.35 -3.24 -0.98
N GLY A 90 6.41 -2.56 -0.60
CA GLY A 90 6.50 -1.12 -0.78
C GLY A 90 7.93 -0.62 -0.89
N VAL A 91 8.08 0.55 -1.51
CA VAL A 91 9.35 1.25 -1.66
C VAL A 91 9.09 2.75 -1.81
N ALA A 92 10.06 3.57 -1.39
CA ALA A 92 10.06 4.99 -1.65
C ALA A 92 11.38 5.41 -2.33
N ARG A 93 11.33 6.50 -3.10
CA ARG A 93 12.50 7.14 -3.69
C ARG A 93 12.53 8.59 -3.29
N THR A 94 13.68 9.01 -2.79
CA THR A 94 13.92 10.38 -2.34
C THR A 94 14.95 11.05 -3.24
N GLN A 95 14.78 12.35 -3.43
CA GLN A 95 15.72 13.21 -4.11
C GLN A 95 15.97 14.45 -3.23
N GLY A 96 17.19 14.60 -2.76
CA GLY A 96 17.53 15.68 -1.83
C GLY A 96 17.21 15.37 -0.37
N GLU A 97 17.30 16.39 0.48
CA GLU A 97 17.14 16.28 1.92
C GLU A 97 15.67 16.46 2.31
N ILE A 98 15.18 15.59 3.19
CA ILE A 98 13.84 15.68 3.77
C ILE A 98 13.97 16.22 5.19
N PRO A 99 13.40 17.41 5.48
CA PRO A 99 13.44 17.98 6.83
C PRO A 99 12.74 17.07 7.85
N GLU A 100 13.26 17.07 9.06
CA GLU A 100 12.60 16.39 10.18
C GLU A 100 11.23 17.04 10.45
N GLY A 101 10.19 16.21 10.59
CA GLY A 101 8.83 16.70 10.81
C GLY A 101 8.16 17.30 9.56
N ALA A 102 8.73 17.10 8.35
CA ALA A 102 8.10 17.54 7.11
C ALA A 102 6.70 16.92 6.94
N ASP A 103 5.73 17.76 6.61
CA ASP A 103 4.39 17.33 6.25
C ASP A 103 4.33 16.72 4.83
N LEU A 104 3.21 16.13 4.48
CA LEU A 104 3.01 15.48 3.18
C LEU A 104 3.28 16.44 2.02
N LYS A 105 2.79 17.67 2.12
CA LYS A 105 2.90 18.67 1.07
C LYS A 105 4.34 19.16 0.87
N THR A 106 5.06 19.34 1.94
CA THR A 106 6.51 19.70 1.91
C THR A 106 7.32 18.57 1.29
N MET A 107 7.01 17.32 1.62
CA MET A 107 7.72 16.15 1.06
C MET A 107 7.46 15.93 -0.41
N VAL A 108 6.21 16.04 -0.84
CA VAL A 108 5.79 15.65 -2.19
C VAL A 108 5.82 16.82 -3.18
N GLY A 109 5.69 18.06 -2.70
CA GLY A 109 5.59 19.24 -3.56
C GLY A 109 4.30 19.25 -4.37
N ASN A 110 4.41 19.54 -5.66
CA ASN A 110 3.29 19.37 -6.60
C ASN A 110 3.18 17.92 -6.97
N GLY A 111 2.24 17.23 -6.36
CA GLY A 111 2.11 15.80 -6.54
C GLY A 111 0.66 15.32 -6.55
N TYR A 112 0.54 14.05 -6.78
CA TYR A 112 -0.73 13.35 -6.81
C TYR A 112 -0.53 11.90 -6.41
N LEU A 113 -1.63 11.24 -6.04
CA LEU A 113 -1.64 9.83 -5.76
C LEU A 113 -2.42 9.11 -6.87
N VAL A 114 -1.93 7.96 -7.31
CA VAL A 114 -2.59 7.10 -8.29
C VAL A 114 -2.96 5.79 -7.64
N ILE A 115 -4.23 5.43 -7.73
CA ILE A 115 -4.73 4.11 -7.36
C ILE A 115 -4.92 3.33 -8.66
N THR A 116 -4.19 2.24 -8.81
CA THR A 116 -4.33 1.33 -9.95
C THR A 116 -4.86 0.01 -9.46
N ILE A 117 -5.97 -0.43 -10.05
CA ILE A 117 -6.58 -1.73 -9.79
C ILE A 117 -6.43 -2.56 -11.05
N SER A 118 -5.81 -3.74 -10.91
CA SER A 118 -5.58 -4.68 -12.01
C SER A 118 -6.25 -6.01 -11.67
N PRO A 119 -7.51 -6.21 -12.08
CA PRO A 119 -8.19 -7.49 -11.90
C PRO A 119 -7.45 -8.62 -12.64
N GLU A 120 -7.54 -9.85 -12.14
CA GLU A 120 -7.07 -11.02 -12.88
C GLU A 120 -7.86 -11.21 -14.19
N GLU A 121 -9.15 -10.86 -14.16
CA GLU A 121 -10.05 -10.85 -15.31
C GLU A 121 -10.75 -9.49 -15.41
N GLY A 122 -10.63 -8.83 -16.56
CA GLY A 122 -11.26 -7.55 -16.80
C GLY A 122 -10.28 -6.43 -17.16
N GLU A 123 -10.79 -5.22 -17.18
CA GLU A 123 -10.00 -4.05 -17.54
C GLU A 123 -9.33 -3.42 -16.32
N ARG A 124 -8.12 -2.90 -16.53
CA ARG A 124 -7.38 -2.14 -15.53
C ARG A 124 -8.07 -0.80 -15.29
N TYR A 125 -8.25 -0.44 -14.03
CA TYR A 125 -8.78 0.86 -13.61
C TYR A 125 -7.69 1.72 -12.97
N GLN A 126 -7.73 3.03 -13.24
CA GLN A 126 -6.87 4.01 -12.57
C GLN A 126 -7.68 5.20 -12.09
N GLY A 127 -7.52 5.52 -10.81
CA GLY A 127 -8.00 6.75 -10.21
C GLY A 127 -6.84 7.67 -9.85
N VAL A 128 -7.02 8.97 -10.10
CA VAL A 128 -6.04 9.99 -9.70
C VAL A 128 -6.62 10.80 -8.55
N VAL A 129 -5.88 10.86 -7.46
CA VAL A 129 -6.24 11.54 -6.21
C VAL A 129 -5.40 12.81 -6.09
N GLY A 130 -6.05 13.96 -6.01
CA GLY A 130 -5.39 15.23 -5.69
C GLY A 130 -4.90 15.25 -4.23
N LEU A 131 -3.84 16.00 -3.96
CA LEU A 131 -3.27 16.16 -2.62
C LEU A 131 -3.65 17.53 -2.02
N GLU A 132 -4.94 17.88 -2.10
CA GLU A 132 -5.44 19.13 -1.54
C GLU A 132 -5.68 19.08 -0.02
N GLY A 133 -5.87 17.87 0.53
CA GLY A 133 -6.05 17.65 1.97
C GLY A 133 -4.71 17.71 2.74
N ASP A 134 -4.81 17.95 4.04
CA ASP A 134 -3.63 18.02 4.92
C ASP A 134 -3.01 16.64 5.21
N THR A 135 -3.78 15.56 5.01
CA THR A 135 -3.36 14.17 5.26
C THR A 135 -3.72 13.26 4.08
N LEU A 136 -3.01 12.15 3.96
CA LEU A 136 -3.32 11.12 2.98
C LEU A 136 -4.77 10.61 3.12
N ALA A 137 -5.23 10.40 4.34
CA ALA A 137 -6.60 9.97 4.62
C ALA A 137 -7.63 10.98 4.08
N ALA A 138 -7.45 12.28 4.35
CA ALA A 138 -8.34 13.33 3.86
C ALA A 138 -8.38 13.41 2.32
N CYS A 139 -7.23 13.23 1.65
CA CYS A 139 -7.17 13.20 0.19
C CYS A 139 -7.95 12.00 -0.38
N LEU A 140 -7.84 10.83 0.23
CA LEU A 140 -8.57 9.64 -0.16
C LEU A 140 -10.07 9.74 0.09
N GLU A 141 -10.50 10.29 1.23
CA GLU A 141 -11.91 10.56 1.53
C GLU A 141 -12.54 11.47 0.49
N ASP A 142 -11.86 12.57 0.13
CA ASP A 142 -12.33 13.50 -0.88
C ASP A 142 -12.45 12.84 -2.27
N TYR A 143 -11.47 12.00 -2.64
CA TYR A 143 -11.54 11.22 -3.86
C TYR A 143 -12.79 10.30 -3.90
N PHE A 144 -13.03 9.52 -2.83
CA PHE A 144 -14.20 8.65 -2.77
C PHE A 144 -15.50 9.42 -2.83
N GLN A 145 -15.57 10.56 -2.18
CA GLN A 145 -16.76 11.42 -2.19
C GLN A 145 -17.04 12.01 -3.58
N ARG A 146 -16.00 12.50 -4.27
CA ARG A 146 -16.18 13.23 -5.56
C ARG A 146 -16.20 12.30 -6.77
N SER A 147 -15.32 11.30 -6.80
CA SER A 147 -15.13 10.44 -7.96
C SER A 147 -15.96 9.17 -7.91
N GLU A 148 -16.06 8.54 -6.74
CA GLU A 148 -16.80 7.29 -6.56
C GLU A 148 -18.22 7.51 -6.01
N GLN A 149 -18.53 8.71 -5.52
CA GLN A 149 -19.80 9.04 -4.88
C GLN A 149 -20.14 8.11 -3.70
N LEU A 150 -19.12 7.64 -3.01
CA LEU A 150 -19.21 6.77 -1.86
C LEU A 150 -18.72 7.51 -0.60
N PRO A 151 -19.61 7.95 0.29
CA PRO A 151 -19.19 8.46 1.59
C PRO A 151 -18.27 7.47 2.29
N THR A 152 -17.05 7.92 2.56
CA THR A 152 -15.99 7.10 3.16
C THR A 152 -15.32 7.90 4.27
N ARG A 153 -15.10 7.26 5.43
CA ARG A 153 -14.27 7.78 6.51
C ARG A 153 -13.03 6.89 6.65
N LEU A 154 -11.87 7.52 6.65
CA LEU A 154 -10.58 6.82 6.73
C LEU A 154 -9.75 7.41 7.86
N ILE A 155 -9.40 6.59 8.83
CA ILE A 155 -8.54 6.97 9.95
C ILE A 155 -7.29 6.13 9.88
N ILE A 156 -6.13 6.79 9.83
CA ILE A 156 -4.82 6.14 9.78
C ILE A 156 -3.98 6.70 10.94
N ARG A 157 -3.27 5.81 11.61
CA ARG A 157 -2.31 6.12 12.66
C ARG A 157 -1.02 5.35 12.39
N SER A 158 0.11 6.03 12.52
CA SER A 158 1.45 5.46 12.40
C SER A 158 2.32 5.94 13.56
N GLY A 159 3.32 5.14 13.93
CA GLY A 159 4.20 5.44 15.05
C GLY A 159 5.08 4.26 15.42
N GLU A 160 5.47 4.20 16.68
CA GLU A 160 6.26 3.12 17.25
C GLU A 160 5.60 2.61 18.54
N HIS A 161 5.69 1.31 18.75
CA HIS A 161 5.31 0.67 20.00
C HIS A 161 6.36 -0.37 20.38
N GLU A 162 6.88 -0.30 21.61
CA GLU A 162 7.97 -1.17 22.11
C GLU A 162 9.20 -1.21 21.20
N GLY A 163 9.54 -0.08 20.56
CA GLY A 163 10.70 0.03 19.65
C GLY A 163 10.49 -0.58 18.26
N LYS A 164 9.27 -0.99 17.91
CA LYS A 164 8.92 -1.48 16.59
C LYS A 164 8.03 -0.49 15.85
N PRO A 165 8.19 -0.36 14.53
CA PRO A 165 7.28 0.45 13.73
C PRO A 165 5.89 -0.18 13.74
N MET A 166 4.88 0.66 13.94
CA MET A 166 3.48 0.27 13.99
C MET A 166 2.64 1.19 13.12
N ALA A 167 1.67 0.63 12.45
CA ALA A 167 0.61 1.41 11.84
C ALA A 167 -0.72 0.66 11.92
N GLY A 168 -1.79 1.41 11.89
CA GLY A 168 -3.13 0.85 11.85
C GLY A 168 -4.14 1.87 11.36
N GLY A 169 -5.29 1.40 10.98
CA GLY A 169 -6.34 2.27 10.51
C GLY A 169 -7.69 1.58 10.42
N MET A 170 -8.68 2.43 10.21
CA MET A 170 -10.07 2.01 10.04
C MET A 170 -10.65 2.72 8.81
N LEU A 171 -11.45 1.98 8.05
CA LEU A 171 -12.25 2.50 6.98
C LEU A 171 -13.72 2.22 7.28
N LEU A 172 -14.56 3.24 7.18
CA LEU A 172 -16.02 3.10 7.08
C LEU A 172 -16.46 3.53 5.69
N GLN A 173 -17.37 2.79 5.09
CA GLN A 173 -17.91 3.14 3.79
C GLN A 173 -19.37 2.75 3.67
N VAL A 174 -20.16 3.65 3.11
CA VAL A 174 -21.56 3.38 2.77
C VAL A 174 -21.64 2.29 1.70
N LEU A 175 -22.58 1.37 1.85
CA LEU A 175 -22.85 0.32 0.87
C LEU A 175 -23.62 0.90 -0.34
N PRO A 176 -23.13 0.73 -1.57
CA PRO A 176 -23.64 1.44 -2.76
C PRO A 176 -25.05 1.06 -3.20
N ALA A 177 -25.63 0.01 -2.67
CA ALA A 177 -26.93 -0.53 -3.11
C ALA A 177 -28.05 -0.37 -2.06
N GLN A 178 -27.83 0.40 -1.00
CA GLN A 178 -28.78 0.55 0.09
C GLN A 178 -29.07 2.04 0.36
N ASP A 179 -30.26 2.32 0.85
CA ASP A 179 -30.66 3.66 1.29
C ASP A 179 -29.96 4.00 2.63
N ALA A 180 -28.69 4.35 2.56
CA ALA A 180 -27.95 4.81 3.73
C ALA A 180 -28.39 6.23 4.10
N GLN A 181 -28.78 6.44 5.34
CA GLN A 181 -29.03 7.77 5.84
C GLN A 181 -27.71 8.46 6.18
N ALA A 182 -27.56 9.70 5.75
CA ALA A 182 -26.35 10.49 6.02
C ALA A 182 -26.08 10.64 7.53
N ALA A 183 -27.13 10.73 8.34
CA ALA A 183 -27.03 10.81 9.80
C ALA A 183 -26.43 9.56 10.44
N ASP A 184 -26.71 8.38 9.90
CA ASP A 184 -26.16 7.10 10.40
C ASP A 184 -24.66 7.01 10.14
N PHE A 185 -24.24 7.40 8.93
CA PHE A 185 -22.82 7.43 8.58
C PHE A 185 -22.05 8.48 9.40
N GLU A 186 -22.63 9.66 9.64
CA GLU A 186 -22.05 10.71 10.48
C GLU A 186 -21.89 10.23 11.92
N HIS A 187 -22.90 9.55 12.48
CA HIS A 187 -22.84 8.97 13.80
C HIS A 187 -21.70 7.97 13.94
N LEU A 188 -21.62 6.96 13.06
CA LEU A 188 -20.57 5.96 13.08
C LEU A 188 -19.17 6.57 12.86
N SER A 189 -19.07 7.57 11.97
CA SER A 189 -17.82 8.29 11.71
C SER A 189 -17.34 9.02 12.96
N THR A 190 -18.24 9.67 13.69
CA THR A 190 -17.93 10.37 14.95
C THR A 190 -17.40 9.41 16.01
N LEU A 191 -18.01 8.22 16.15
CA LEU A 191 -17.49 7.19 17.04
C LEU A 191 -16.09 6.73 16.65
N THR A 192 -15.89 6.47 15.35
CA THR A 192 -14.60 5.99 14.81
C THR A 192 -13.48 7.02 15.01
N GLU A 193 -13.75 8.30 14.88
CA GLU A 193 -12.77 9.38 15.06
C GLU A 193 -12.17 9.44 16.47
N THR A 194 -12.85 8.86 17.45
CA THR A 194 -12.37 8.82 18.83
C THR A 194 -11.20 7.85 19.05
N ILE A 195 -10.88 7.00 18.07
CA ILE A 195 -9.80 6.01 18.17
C ILE A 195 -8.43 6.66 18.29
N LYS A 196 -7.64 6.23 19.25
CA LYS A 196 -6.28 6.68 19.48
C LYS A 196 -5.27 5.69 18.89
N ALA A 197 -4.09 6.20 18.54
CA ALA A 197 -2.99 5.37 18.04
C ALA A 197 -2.63 4.24 19.05
N GLU A 198 -2.52 4.58 20.33
CA GLU A 198 -2.20 3.62 21.39
C GLU A 198 -3.21 2.46 21.42
N GLU A 199 -4.49 2.74 21.26
CA GLU A 199 -5.54 1.71 21.26
C GLU A 199 -5.42 0.78 20.07
N LEU A 200 -5.18 1.32 18.86
CA LEU A 200 -4.92 0.52 17.67
C LEU A 200 -3.66 -0.36 17.79
N PHE A 201 -2.65 0.12 18.52
CA PHE A 201 -1.38 -0.59 18.63
C PHE A 201 -1.34 -1.62 19.74
N THR A 202 -2.20 -1.49 20.77
CA THR A 202 -2.13 -2.32 21.97
C THR A 202 -3.33 -3.23 22.19
N LEU A 203 -4.51 -2.86 21.67
CA LEU A 203 -5.73 -3.63 21.90
C LEU A 203 -5.98 -4.65 20.79
N PRO A 204 -6.56 -5.81 21.11
CA PRO A 204 -7.14 -6.70 20.11
C PRO A 204 -8.22 -5.98 19.30
N ALA A 205 -8.36 -6.33 18.02
CA ALA A 205 -9.33 -5.70 17.12
C ALA A 205 -10.76 -5.76 17.67
N ASN A 206 -11.17 -6.89 18.28
CA ASN A 206 -12.49 -7.03 18.87
C ASN A 206 -12.70 -6.06 20.05
N ASP A 207 -11.66 -5.78 20.83
CA ASP A 207 -11.75 -4.85 21.97
C ASP A 207 -11.85 -3.41 21.45
N VAL A 208 -11.13 -3.08 20.37
CA VAL A 208 -11.27 -1.79 19.69
C VAL A 208 -12.69 -1.60 19.17
N LEU A 209 -13.23 -2.58 18.44
CA LEU A 209 -14.58 -2.52 17.89
C LEU A 209 -15.65 -2.44 18.98
N TRP A 210 -15.50 -3.24 20.04
CA TRP A 210 -16.42 -3.17 21.19
C TRP A 210 -16.39 -1.80 21.88
N ARG A 211 -15.19 -1.25 22.11
CA ARG A 211 -15.04 0.07 22.71
C ARG A 211 -15.71 1.18 21.90
N LEU A 212 -15.60 1.12 20.57
CA LEU A 212 -16.18 2.13 19.69
C LEU A 212 -17.67 1.96 19.49
N TYR A 213 -18.13 0.71 19.38
CA TYR A 213 -19.46 0.38 18.86
C TYR A 213 -20.28 -0.56 19.75
N HIS A 214 -20.05 -0.57 21.08
CA HIS A 214 -20.76 -1.49 21.99
C HIS A 214 -22.28 -1.22 22.08
N GLU A 215 -22.76 -0.08 21.63
CA GLU A 215 -24.19 0.22 21.52
C GLU A 215 -24.79 -0.18 20.15
N GLU A 216 -23.93 -0.63 19.22
CA GLU A 216 -24.31 -1.00 17.86
C GLU A 216 -24.25 -2.51 17.66
N GLU A 217 -25.08 -3.04 16.76
CA GLU A 217 -24.99 -4.44 16.33
C GLU A 217 -23.94 -4.56 15.20
N VAL A 218 -22.79 -5.16 15.54
CA VAL A 218 -21.66 -5.32 14.62
C VAL A 218 -21.35 -6.80 14.43
N THR A 219 -21.43 -7.26 13.19
CA THR A 219 -20.93 -8.59 12.78
C THR A 219 -19.48 -8.47 12.34
N VAL A 220 -18.56 -9.16 13.01
CA VAL A 220 -17.14 -9.21 12.68
C VAL A 220 -16.83 -10.52 11.98
N TYR A 221 -16.17 -10.44 10.82
CA TYR A 221 -15.77 -11.61 10.04
C TYR A 221 -14.38 -12.11 10.46
N GLU A 222 -14.06 -13.35 10.08
CA GLU A 222 -12.75 -13.94 10.31
C GLU A 222 -11.62 -13.04 9.77
N PRO A 223 -10.57 -12.80 10.55
CA PRO A 223 -9.48 -11.95 10.14
C PRO A 223 -8.67 -12.56 8.99
N GLN A 224 -8.14 -11.69 8.15
CA GLN A 224 -7.20 -12.03 7.09
C GLN A 224 -5.80 -11.56 7.47
N GLY A 225 -4.80 -12.44 7.38
CA GLY A 225 -3.41 -12.06 7.61
C GLY A 225 -2.91 -11.07 6.55
N VAL A 226 -2.16 -10.07 6.99
CA VAL A 226 -1.40 -9.16 6.13
C VAL A 226 0.05 -9.61 6.14
N GLU A 227 0.68 -9.79 5.00
CA GLU A 227 2.06 -10.27 4.92
C GLU A 227 2.89 -9.49 3.90
N PHE A 228 4.17 -9.33 4.18
CA PHE A 228 5.11 -8.87 3.18
C PHE A 228 5.39 -9.99 2.19
N LYS A 229 5.24 -9.69 0.89
CA LYS A 229 5.59 -10.64 -0.15
C LYS A 229 6.18 -9.96 -1.37
N CYS A 230 7.45 -10.23 -1.61
CA CYS A 230 8.10 -9.81 -2.84
C CYS A 230 7.91 -10.88 -3.92
N THR A 231 7.59 -10.41 -5.13
CA THR A 231 7.42 -11.26 -6.31
C THR A 231 8.62 -11.20 -7.26
N CYS A 232 9.78 -10.68 -6.81
CA CYS A 232 10.99 -10.67 -7.61
C CYS A 232 11.50 -12.11 -7.82
N SER A 233 12.14 -12.34 -8.96
CA SER A 233 12.80 -13.60 -9.25
C SER A 233 13.93 -13.38 -10.28
N ARG A 234 14.84 -14.37 -10.38
CA ARG A 234 15.89 -14.33 -11.37
C ARG A 234 15.34 -14.23 -12.81
N GLU A 235 14.23 -14.92 -13.08
CA GLU A 235 13.57 -14.93 -14.38
C GLU A 235 13.02 -13.53 -14.74
N ARG A 236 12.43 -12.82 -13.78
CA ARG A 236 11.96 -11.44 -13.97
C ARG A 236 13.12 -10.47 -14.22
N CYS A 237 14.23 -10.62 -13.48
CA CYS A 237 15.43 -9.84 -13.70
C CYS A 237 16.03 -10.14 -15.09
N ALA A 238 16.10 -11.41 -15.49
CA ALA A 238 16.52 -11.81 -16.82
C ALA A 238 15.62 -11.22 -17.93
N GLY A 239 14.29 -11.17 -17.68
CA GLY A 239 13.34 -10.51 -18.56
C GLY A 239 13.60 -9.01 -18.72
N ALA A 240 13.94 -8.32 -17.64
CA ALA A 240 14.31 -6.90 -17.67
C ALA A 240 15.61 -6.67 -18.44
N LEU A 241 16.61 -7.53 -18.26
CA LEU A 241 17.87 -7.45 -18.99
C LEU A 241 17.66 -7.57 -20.52
N LYS A 242 16.68 -8.37 -20.98
CA LYS A 242 16.35 -8.47 -22.42
C LYS A 242 15.86 -7.17 -23.04
N THR A 243 15.39 -6.23 -22.24
CA THR A 243 14.89 -4.93 -22.74
C THR A 243 15.96 -3.86 -22.84
N LEU A 244 17.16 -4.11 -22.28
CA LEU A 244 18.30 -3.20 -22.34
C LEU A 244 19.05 -3.36 -23.68
N PRO A 245 19.68 -2.26 -24.19
CA PRO A 245 20.57 -2.35 -25.35
C PRO A 245 21.73 -3.31 -25.10
N GLU A 246 22.07 -4.12 -26.10
CA GLU A 246 23.19 -5.08 -25.99
C GLU A 246 24.51 -4.40 -25.64
N GLU A 247 24.76 -3.23 -26.24
CA GLU A 247 25.97 -2.43 -26.01
C GLU A 247 26.12 -2.00 -24.52
N GLU A 248 25.00 -1.69 -23.86
CA GLU A 248 25.01 -1.33 -22.43
C GLU A 248 25.34 -2.54 -21.57
N ILE A 249 24.74 -3.69 -21.84
CA ILE A 249 25.03 -4.96 -21.16
C ILE A 249 26.49 -5.35 -21.34
N ASP A 250 27.00 -5.26 -22.57
CA ASP A 250 28.40 -5.62 -22.88
C ASP A 250 29.40 -4.67 -22.20
N SER A 251 29.05 -3.37 -22.10
CA SER A 251 29.88 -2.40 -21.37
C SER A 251 29.96 -2.74 -19.88
N ILE A 252 28.83 -3.04 -19.24
CA ILE A 252 28.81 -3.40 -17.80
C ILE A 252 29.63 -4.68 -17.58
N LEU A 253 29.46 -5.70 -18.42
CA LEU A 253 30.22 -6.95 -18.31
C LEU A 253 31.73 -6.75 -18.54
N ALA A 254 32.13 -5.84 -19.43
CA ALA A 254 33.53 -5.53 -19.67
C ALA A 254 34.17 -4.78 -18.50
N ASP A 255 33.41 -3.90 -17.84
CA ASP A 255 33.90 -3.07 -16.73
C ASP A 255 33.85 -3.79 -15.39
N GLU A 256 32.78 -4.53 -15.11
CA GLU A 256 32.51 -5.14 -13.79
C GLU A 256 32.63 -6.67 -13.77
N GLY A 257 32.62 -7.32 -14.95
CA GLY A 257 32.69 -8.79 -15.09
C GLY A 257 31.36 -9.51 -14.89
N GLU A 258 30.41 -8.91 -14.20
CA GLU A 258 29.08 -9.42 -13.92
C GLU A 258 28.07 -8.29 -13.78
N ILE A 259 26.78 -8.59 -13.91
CA ILE A 259 25.69 -7.65 -13.68
C ILE A 259 25.01 -8.02 -12.36
N ASP A 260 25.09 -7.17 -11.35
CA ASP A 260 24.39 -7.33 -10.09
C ASP A 260 23.08 -6.51 -10.11
N MET A 261 21.95 -7.21 -10.17
CA MET A 261 20.62 -6.61 -10.07
C MET A 261 20.07 -6.86 -8.69
N HIS A 262 19.73 -5.82 -7.97
CA HIS A 262 19.07 -5.95 -6.68
C HIS A 262 17.62 -5.47 -6.72
N CYS A 263 16.79 -6.11 -5.95
CA CYS A 263 15.38 -5.77 -5.85
C CYS A 263 15.17 -4.63 -4.86
N ASP A 264 14.64 -3.49 -5.32
CA ASP A 264 14.34 -2.34 -4.45
C ASP A 264 13.37 -2.68 -3.30
N TYR A 265 12.47 -3.68 -3.47
CA TYR A 265 11.49 -4.04 -2.45
C TYR A 265 12.05 -4.92 -1.33
N CYS A 266 12.90 -5.89 -1.63
CA CYS A 266 13.35 -6.88 -0.64
C CYS A 266 14.87 -6.98 -0.49
N GLY A 267 15.64 -6.23 -1.28
CA GLY A 267 17.09 -6.25 -1.25
C GLY A 267 17.75 -7.52 -1.80
N ASN A 268 16.98 -8.48 -2.34
CA ASN A 268 17.57 -9.67 -2.94
C ASN A 268 18.41 -9.31 -4.15
N HIS A 269 19.59 -9.97 -4.25
CA HIS A 269 20.54 -9.82 -5.35
C HIS A 269 20.41 -10.95 -6.35
N TYR A 270 20.54 -10.60 -7.64
CA TYR A 270 20.53 -11.52 -8.76
C TYR A 270 21.73 -11.22 -9.66
N ILE A 271 22.76 -12.05 -9.57
CA ILE A 271 24.01 -11.86 -10.29
C ILE A 271 23.95 -12.62 -11.62
N PHE A 272 24.31 -11.95 -12.71
CA PHE A 272 24.37 -12.50 -14.06
C PHE A 272 25.78 -12.32 -14.63
N ASN A 273 26.45 -13.41 -14.93
CA ASN A 273 27.75 -13.42 -15.61
C ASN A 273 27.58 -13.48 -17.13
N ALA A 274 28.68 -13.40 -17.89
CA ALA A 274 28.66 -13.42 -19.34
C ALA A 274 27.99 -14.69 -19.94
N MET A 275 28.08 -15.84 -19.24
CA MET A 275 27.42 -17.07 -19.71
C MET A 275 25.90 -16.98 -19.54
N ASP A 276 25.44 -16.47 -18.39
CA ASP A 276 24.02 -16.24 -18.14
C ASP A 276 23.41 -15.28 -19.20
N ILE A 277 24.14 -14.21 -19.55
CA ILE A 277 23.71 -13.25 -20.56
C ILE A 277 23.64 -13.91 -21.94
N ALA A 278 24.62 -14.74 -22.30
CA ALA A 278 24.58 -15.48 -23.56
C ALA A 278 23.39 -16.44 -23.64
N GLU A 279 23.04 -17.12 -22.53
CA GLU A 279 21.85 -17.96 -22.45
C GLU A 279 20.56 -17.15 -22.58
N ILE A 280 20.46 -15.98 -21.90
CA ILE A 280 19.31 -15.07 -21.95
C ILE A 280 19.07 -14.59 -23.40
N ARG A 281 20.14 -14.27 -24.14
CA ARG A 281 20.08 -13.86 -25.54
C ARG A 281 19.67 -15.01 -26.46
N ASN A 282 20.23 -16.20 -26.27
CA ASN A 282 19.93 -17.38 -27.09
C ASN A 282 18.50 -17.90 -26.88
N ASN A 283 17.95 -17.76 -25.66
CA ASN A 283 16.58 -18.13 -25.33
C ASN A 283 15.56 -17.03 -25.65
N ALA A 284 15.95 -15.97 -26.34
CA ALA A 284 15.03 -15.00 -26.93
C ALA A 284 14.41 -15.62 -28.19
N SER A 285 13.33 -16.41 -28.04
CA SER A 285 12.41 -16.69 -29.16
C SER A 285 11.92 -15.37 -29.74
N PRO A 286 11.69 -15.28 -31.06
CA PRO A 286 11.27 -14.03 -31.71
C PRO A 286 9.97 -13.54 -31.07
N ALA A 287 10.06 -12.30 -30.60
CA ALA A 287 9.04 -11.42 -30.07
C ALA A 287 7.59 -11.92 -30.15
N ASP A 288 6.99 -12.17 -29.00
CA ASP A 288 5.57 -11.99 -28.81
C ASP A 288 5.32 -10.46 -28.62
N PRO A 289 4.65 -9.77 -29.55
CA PRO A 289 4.51 -8.31 -29.50
C PRO A 289 3.30 -7.87 -28.66
N GLN A 290 3.21 -8.32 -27.42
CA GLN A 290 2.15 -7.88 -26.50
C GLN A 290 2.68 -7.72 -25.07
N ILE A 291 3.41 -6.63 -24.81
CA ILE A 291 3.46 -6.01 -23.49
C ILE A 291 3.31 -4.50 -23.71
N HIS A 292 2.07 -4.04 -23.61
CA HIS A 292 1.75 -2.62 -23.43
C HIS A 292 1.28 -2.39 -22.00
#